data_a4fc4d248e1acd8ad3612cf28f53ed99
#
_entry.id   a4fc4d248e1acd8ad3612cf28f53ed99
#
_cell.length_a   1.000
_cell.length_b   1.000
_cell.length_c   1.000
_cell.angle_alpha   90.00
_cell.angle_beta   90.00
_cell.angle_gamma   90.00
#
_symmetry.space_group_name_H-M   'P 1'
#
loop_
_entity.id
_entity.type
_entity.pdbx_description
1 polymer ?
#
loop_
_entity_poly.entity_id
_entity_poly.type
_entity_poly.pdbx_seq_one_letter_code
_entity_poly.pdbx_strand_id
1 'polypeptide(L)'
;MRKRKSGIKMQSEAELRSLLSRIDHRGYPAYKDTKGQYRFPGYVLSIDHVQGDPFASPSKVSVLVSGKTAGFPQELYCGKCQRIALQDELLRQFGRRAERFAFKAKGSGKSGLISVSRCGQEVLERTACQIQPENGNILLRMEIGFPANGRTINARELEKILFDFVPECVKASLFYKNLDAKRLRRIVDLAEDQEYIRKELPKLGLCAFVANGSVLPRESGISSRPMRDGIAFQSPKEQEVTLELPHKGKITGMG
;
A
#
# COMPACT_ATOMS: atom_id res chain seq x y z
N MET A 1 15.63 25.12 26.88
CA MET A 1 15.29 23.72 27.20
C MET A 1 15.54 22.84 26.00
N ARG A 2 16.62 22.04 26.00
CA ARG A 2 16.97 21.09 24.92
C ARG A 2 16.06 19.87 25.03
N LYS A 3 15.13 19.68 24.08
CA LYS A 3 14.40 18.41 23.92
C LYS A 3 15.43 17.32 23.59
N ARG A 4 15.68 16.41 24.53
CA ARG A 4 16.38 15.15 24.27
C ARG A 4 15.60 14.39 23.21
N LYS A 5 16.11 14.29 21.99
CA LYS A 5 15.70 13.25 21.04
C LYS A 5 16.15 11.93 21.67
N SER A 6 15.23 11.22 22.33
CA SER A 6 15.46 9.83 22.72
C SER A 6 15.55 9.03 21.41
N GLY A 7 16.76 8.72 21.00
CA GLY A 7 16.99 7.81 19.89
C GLY A 7 16.35 6.46 20.23
N ILE A 8 15.30 6.08 19.49
CA ILE A 8 14.69 4.76 19.65
C ILE A 8 15.79 3.76 19.28
N LYS A 9 16.23 2.96 20.26
CA LYS A 9 17.26 1.95 20.06
C LYS A 9 16.72 0.90 19.08
N MET A 10 17.39 0.72 17.95
CA MET A 10 17.05 -0.31 16.98
C MET A 10 17.42 -1.69 17.56
N GLN A 11 16.47 -2.59 17.64
CA GLN A 11 16.61 -3.97 18.13
C GLN A 11 16.68 -4.95 16.93
N SER A 12 17.09 -6.16 17.19
CA SER A 12 17.08 -7.26 16.22
C SER A 12 15.73 -7.99 16.22
N GLU A 13 15.44 -8.74 15.16
CA GLU A 13 14.29 -9.63 15.13
C GLU A 13 14.35 -10.70 16.22
N ALA A 14 15.55 -11.16 16.58
CA ALA A 14 15.74 -12.14 17.66
C ALA A 14 15.37 -11.56 19.04
N GLU A 15 15.68 -10.27 19.29
CA GLU A 15 15.26 -9.59 20.52
C GLU A 15 13.74 -9.47 20.59
N LEU A 16 13.07 -9.19 19.46
CA LEU A 16 11.60 -9.19 19.43
C LEU A 16 11.03 -10.56 19.72
N ARG A 17 11.58 -11.63 19.14
CA ARG A 17 11.13 -13.01 19.39
C ARG A 17 11.31 -13.38 20.86
N SER A 18 12.46 -13.06 21.45
CA SER A 18 12.72 -13.29 22.88
C SER A 18 11.75 -12.51 23.76
N LEU A 19 11.43 -11.27 23.38
CA LEU A 19 10.45 -10.46 24.10
C LEU A 19 9.05 -11.09 24.04
N LEU A 20 8.62 -11.55 22.87
CA LEU A 20 7.31 -12.19 22.69
C LEU A 20 7.21 -13.46 23.55
N SER A 21 8.24 -14.31 23.55
CA SER A 21 8.28 -15.51 24.42
C SER A 21 8.17 -15.14 25.90
N ARG A 22 8.81 -14.05 26.34
CA ARG A 22 8.79 -13.60 27.75
C ARG A 22 7.43 -13.07 28.20
N ILE A 23 6.66 -12.45 27.27
CA ILE A 23 5.34 -11.89 27.60
C ILE A 23 4.19 -12.84 27.26
N ASP A 24 4.45 -14.00 26.68
CA ASP A 24 3.43 -14.99 26.36
C ASP A 24 2.62 -15.37 27.61
N HIS A 25 1.34 -15.60 27.41
CA HIS A 25 0.38 -15.89 28.50
C HIS A 25 0.20 -14.78 29.56
N ARG A 26 0.83 -13.60 29.39
CA ARG A 26 0.56 -12.44 30.26
C ARG A 26 -0.73 -11.73 29.83
N GLY A 27 -1.20 -10.80 30.67
CA GLY A 27 -2.32 -9.92 30.33
C GLY A 27 -2.00 -9.04 29.11
N TYR A 28 -2.99 -8.77 28.29
CA TYR A 28 -2.88 -8.07 27.02
C TYR A 28 -2.06 -6.74 27.06
N PRO A 29 -2.12 -5.91 28.13
CA PRO A 29 -1.31 -4.69 28.23
C PRO A 29 0.21 -4.89 28.09
N ALA A 30 0.73 -6.12 28.36
CA ALA A 30 2.15 -6.40 28.22
C ALA A 30 2.65 -6.36 26.76
N TYR A 31 1.75 -6.39 25.77
CA TYR A 31 2.10 -6.11 24.39
C TYR A 31 2.69 -4.70 24.17
N LYS A 32 2.44 -3.74 25.07
CA LYS A 32 3.03 -2.40 25.00
C LYS A 32 4.56 -2.42 25.01
N ASP A 33 5.16 -3.46 25.62
CA ASP A 33 6.61 -3.65 25.67
C ASP A 33 7.20 -3.90 24.28
N THR A 34 6.38 -4.35 23.30
CA THR A 34 6.83 -4.60 21.93
C THR A 34 6.97 -3.33 21.10
N LYS A 35 6.53 -2.14 21.60
CA LYS A 35 6.66 -0.89 20.88
C LYS A 35 8.12 -0.55 20.64
N GLY A 36 8.52 -0.42 19.37
CA GLY A 36 9.92 -0.17 19.00
C GLY A 36 10.20 -0.40 17.54
N GLN A 37 11.50 -0.38 17.19
CA GLN A 37 12.00 -0.63 15.84
C GLN A 37 12.88 -1.87 15.84
N TYR A 38 12.66 -2.73 14.86
CA TYR A 38 13.29 -4.04 14.75
C TYR A 38 13.87 -4.25 13.36
N ARG A 39 15.12 -4.68 13.31
CA ARG A 39 15.80 -4.97 12.05
C ARG A 39 15.45 -6.39 11.59
N PHE A 40 14.84 -6.47 10.42
CA PHE A 40 14.55 -7.69 9.68
C PHE A 40 15.44 -7.79 8.42
N PRO A 41 15.56 -8.97 7.80
CA PRO A 41 16.27 -9.12 6.54
C PRO A 41 15.66 -8.26 5.43
N GLY A 42 16.35 -7.17 5.07
CA GLY A 42 15.96 -6.26 3.99
C GLY A 42 15.02 -5.12 4.36
N TYR A 43 14.54 -5.02 5.60
CA TYR A 43 13.69 -3.90 6.04
C TYR A 43 13.76 -3.67 7.55
N VAL A 44 13.22 -2.56 7.99
CA VAL A 44 12.99 -2.25 9.40
C VAL A 44 11.48 -2.34 9.67
N LEU A 45 11.10 -3.14 10.64
CA LEU A 45 9.73 -3.20 11.18
C LEU A 45 9.63 -2.23 12.36
N SER A 46 8.60 -1.38 12.37
CA SER A 46 8.28 -0.52 13.50
C SER A 46 6.91 -0.86 14.04
N ILE A 47 6.82 -1.13 15.35
CA ILE A 47 5.56 -1.22 16.08
C ILE A 47 5.31 0.18 16.66
N ASP A 48 4.50 0.98 15.96
CA ASP A 48 4.31 2.41 16.24
C ASP A 48 3.30 2.64 17.36
N HIS A 49 2.24 1.83 17.37
CA HIS A 49 1.19 1.84 18.38
C HIS A 49 0.67 0.43 18.64
N VAL A 50 0.51 0.11 19.91
CA VAL A 50 -0.05 -1.18 20.35
C VAL A 50 -1.47 -0.94 20.86
N GLN A 51 -2.43 -1.72 20.34
CA GLN A 51 -3.81 -1.70 20.82
C GLN A 51 -3.91 -2.07 22.30
N GLY A 52 -4.86 -1.46 23.00
CA GLY A 52 -5.01 -1.68 24.46
C GLY A 52 -5.78 -2.94 24.84
N ASP A 53 -6.56 -3.49 23.91
CA ASP A 53 -7.46 -4.63 24.12
C ASP A 53 -7.69 -5.34 22.77
N PRO A 54 -7.94 -6.66 22.71
CA PRO A 54 -8.16 -7.39 21.44
C PRO A 54 -9.33 -6.86 20.60
N PHE A 55 -10.29 -6.18 21.23
CA PHE A 55 -11.48 -5.65 20.56
C PHE A 55 -11.32 -4.17 20.14
N ALA A 56 -10.29 -3.50 20.64
CA ALA A 56 -9.97 -2.11 20.31
C ALA A 56 -9.48 -1.94 18.85
N SER A 57 -9.19 -0.71 18.43
CA SER A 57 -8.57 -0.43 17.13
C SER A 57 -7.23 -1.15 17.03
N PRO A 58 -6.90 -1.78 15.88
CA PRO A 58 -5.70 -2.58 15.70
C PRO A 58 -4.41 -1.82 15.97
N SER A 59 -3.35 -2.55 16.28
CA SER A 59 -2.00 -1.98 16.42
C SER A 59 -1.52 -1.40 15.10
N LYS A 60 -0.81 -0.26 15.15
CA LYS A 60 -0.21 0.38 13.98
C LYS A 60 1.23 -0.09 13.84
N VAL A 61 1.53 -0.64 12.70
CA VAL A 61 2.83 -1.19 12.34
C VAL A 61 3.26 -0.59 11.02
N SER A 62 4.55 -0.31 10.89
CA SER A 62 5.11 0.15 9.62
C SER A 62 6.37 -0.62 9.24
N VAL A 63 6.64 -0.68 7.94
CA VAL A 63 7.88 -1.23 7.40
C VAL A 63 8.58 -0.19 6.56
N LEU A 64 9.89 -0.07 6.77
CA LEU A 64 10.78 0.78 6.00
C LEU A 64 11.76 -0.08 5.21
N VAL A 65 11.66 -0.04 3.88
CA VAL A 65 12.60 -0.68 2.96
C VAL A 65 13.50 0.39 2.38
N SER A 66 14.84 0.21 2.47
CA SER A 66 15.75 1.16 1.83
C SER A 66 15.63 1.09 0.30
N GLY A 67 15.78 2.23 -0.40
CA GLY A 67 15.70 2.26 -1.86
C GLY A 67 16.70 1.33 -2.52
N LYS A 68 17.92 1.21 -1.95
CA LYS A 68 18.93 0.25 -2.40
C LYS A 68 18.42 -1.20 -2.35
N THR A 69 17.69 -1.56 -1.30
CA THR A 69 17.15 -2.91 -1.12
C THR A 69 15.88 -3.13 -1.93
N ALA A 70 15.02 -2.12 -2.01
CA ALA A 70 13.80 -2.13 -2.81
C ALA A 70 14.10 -2.28 -4.32
N GLY A 71 15.16 -1.60 -4.80
CA GLY A 71 15.72 -1.76 -6.14
C GLY A 71 14.88 -1.19 -7.27
N PHE A 72 13.94 -0.27 -7.00
CA PHE A 72 13.13 0.35 -8.05
C PHE A 72 13.97 1.33 -8.87
N PRO A 73 13.89 1.28 -10.23
CA PRO A 73 14.47 2.29 -11.10
C PRO A 73 13.91 3.69 -10.79
N GLN A 74 14.78 4.71 -10.77
CA GLN A 74 14.38 6.08 -10.42
C GLN A 74 13.32 6.65 -11.35
N GLU A 75 13.34 6.27 -12.62
CA GLU A 75 12.36 6.65 -13.63
C GLU A 75 10.92 6.27 -13.31
N LEU A 76 10.69 5.31 -12.40
CA LEU A 76 9.35 4.93 -11.96
C LEU A 76 8.80 5.82 -10.83
N TYR A 77 9.63 6.69 -10.22
CA TYR A 77 9.20 7.50 -9.07
C TYR A 77 9.80 8.92 -9.03
N CYS A 78 10.57 9.35 -10.04
CA CYS A 78 11.20 10.68 -10.05
C CYS A 78 10.16 11.80 -10.11
N GLY A 79 9.16 11.69 -10.96
CA GLY A 79 8.03 12.62 -11.06
C GLY A 79 6.95 12.35 -10.00
N LYS A 80 6.12 13.37 -9.71
CA LYS A 80 5.07 13.24 -8.69
C LYS A 80 3.99 12.24 -9.13
N CYS A 81 3.49 12.34 -10.38
CA CYS A 81 2.44 11.44 -10.88
C CYS A 81 2.93 9.99 -10.95
N GLN A 82 4.15 9.75 -11.45
CA GLN A 82 4.80 8.45 -11.48
C GLN A 82 4.88 7.83 -10.08
N ARG A 83 5.38 8.62 -9.11
CA ARG A 83 5.55 8.19 -7.72
C ARG A 83 4.22 7.82 -7.08
N ILE A 84 3.16 8.63 -7.27
CA ILE A 84 1.83 8.33 -6.75
C ILE A 84 1.28 7.05 -7.36
N ALA A 85 1.42 6.85 -8.67
CA ALA A 85 0.98 5.65 -9.36
C ALA A 85 1.70 4.39 -8.85
N LEU A 86 3.03 4.47 -8.68
CA LEU A 86 3.82 3.38 -8.13
C LEU A 86 3.42 3.07 -6.67
N GLN A 87 3.28 4.08 -5.82
CA GLN A 87 2.85 3.92 -4.42
C GLN A 87 1.48 3.24 -4.32
N ASP A 88 0.53 3.64 -5.15
CA ASP A 88 -0.82 3.07 -5.19
C ASP A 88 -0.78 1.60 -5.61
N GLU A 89 -0.01 1.25 -6.65
CA GLU A 89 0.13 -0.16 -7.08
C GLU A 89 0.83 -1.02 -6.03
N LEU A 90 1.90 -0.54 -5.38
CA LEU A 90 2.57 -1.28 -4.32
C LEU A 90 1.62 -1.55 -3.13
N LEU A 91 0.82 -0.54 -2.77
CA LEU A 91 -0.18 -0.67 -1.71
C LEU A 91 -1.26 -1.70 -2.09
N ARG A 92 -1.73 -1.70 -3.34
CA ARG A 92 -2.68 -2.71 -3.86
C ARG A 92 -2.09 -4.11 -3.81
N GLN A 93 -0.84 -4.27 -4.24
CA GLN A 93 -0.18 -5.57 -4.22
C GLN A 93 0.02 -6.09 -2.80
N PHE A 94 0.46 -5.22 -1.89
CA PHE A 94 0.59 -5.58 -0.49
C PHE A 94 -0.76 -5.95 0.13
N GLY A 95 -1.80 -5.16 -0.11
CA GLY A 95 -3.17 -5.42 0.38
C GLY A 95 -3.70 -6.78 -0.06
N ARG A 96 -3.59 -7.10 -1.35
CA ARG A 96 -3.99 -8.43 -1.87
C ARG A 96 -3.23 -9.59 -1.23
N ARG A 97 -1.96 -9.40 -0.87
CA ARG A 97 -1.19 -10.43 -0.14
C ARG A 97 -1.62 -10.52 1.32
N ALA A 98 -1.77 -9.37 1.99
CA ALA A 98 -2.20 -9.31 3.38
C ALA A 98 -3.58 -9.95 3.59
N GLU A 99 -4.52 -9.74 2.68
CA GLU A 99 -5.86 -10.37 2.71
C GLU A 99 -5.80 -11.90 2.73
N ARG A 100 -4.79 -12.52 2.10
CA ARG A 100 -4.60 -13.98 2.11
C ARG A 100 -4.20 -14.52 3.48
N PHE A 101 -3.61 -13.68 4.32
CA PHE A 101 -3.16 -14.03 5.66
C PHE A 101 -4.09 -13.51 6.75
N ALA A 102 -4.96 -12.57 6.44
CA ALA A 102 -5.89 -11.99 7.40
C ALA A 102 -6.68 -13.09 8.10
N PHE A 103 -6.70 -13.04 9.43
CA PHE A 103 -7.37 -14.01 10.33
C PHE A 103 -6.86 -15.47 10.25
N LYS A 104 -5.73 -15.75 9.60
CA LYS A 104 -5.07 -17.07 9.70
C LYS A 104 -4.46 -17.29 11.09
N ALA A 105 -3.87 -16.25 11.67
CA ALA A 105 -3.51 -16.27 13.08
C ALA A 105 -4.78 -16.15 13.93
N LYS A 106 -4.94 -17.03 14.89
CA LYS A 106 -6.18 -17.21 15.65
C LYS A 106 -6.18 -16.40 16.95
N GLY A 107 -7.38 -16.08 17.42
CA GLY A 107 -7.57 -15.39 18.70
C GLY A 107 -8.89 -14.65 18.79
N SER A 108 -9.07 -13.94 19.89
CA SER A 108 -10.28 -13.18 20.22
C SER A 108 -10.29 -11.81 19.53
N GLY A 109 -11.48 -11.27 19.28
CA GLY A 109 -11.68 -9.93 18.74
C GLY A 109 -11.06 -9.75 17.36
N LYS A 110 -10.18 -8.78 17.20
CA LYS A 110 -9.48 -8.45 15.94
C LYS A 110 -8.18 -9.23 15.75
N SER A 111 -7.93 -10.26 16.55
CA SER A 111 -6.73 -11.10 16.45
C SER A 111 -6.53 -11.61 15.02
N GLY A 112 -5.30 -11.52 14.53
CA GLY A 112 -4.96 -12.01 13.20
C GLY A 112 -5.35 -11.09 12.03
N LEU A 113 -5.98 -9.94 12.28
CA LEU A 113 -6.19 -8.92 11.25
C LEU A 113 -4.84 -8.43 10.72
N ILE A 114 -4.69 -8.40 9.40
CA ILE A 114 -3.61 -7.69 8.70
C ILE A 114 -4.29 -6.87 7.62
N SER A 115 -4.22 -5.54 7.71
CA SER A 115 -4.88 -4.66 6.77
C SER A 115 -4.05 -3.43 6.44
N VAL A 116 -4.30 -2.88 5.26
CA VAL A 116 -3.78 -1.59 4.79
C VAL A 116 -4.93 -0.73 4.26
N SER A 117 -4.68 0.53 4.00
CA SER A 117 -5.66 1.41 3.38
C SER A 117 -6.17 0.81 2.06
N ARG A 118 -7.48 0.67 1.95
CA ARG A 118 -8.13 0.11 0.77
C ARG A 118 -8.01 1.07 -0.41
N CYS A 119 -7.61 0.55 -1.57
CA CYS A 119 -7.56 1.30 -2.81
C CYS A 119 -8.85 1.06 -3.62
N GLY A 120 -9.54 2.14 -4.01
CA GLY A 120 -10.65 2.13 -4.97
C GLY A 120 -10.17 2.11 -6.42
N GLN A 121 -10.99 2.60 -7.36
CA GLN A 121 -10.58 2.77 -8.77
C GLN A 121 -9.54 3.87 -8.93
N GLU A 122 -9.66 4.92 -8.15
CA GLU A 122 -8.83 6.11 -8.26
C GLU A 122 -7.42 5.84 -7.73
N VAL A 123 -6.44 6.32 -8.48
CA VAL A 123 -5.05 6.41 -8.06
C VAL A 123 -4.89 7.67 -7.21
N LEU A 124 -4.65 7.51 -5.91
CA LEU A 124 -4.57 8.61 -4.96
C LEU A 124 -3.25 8.59 -4.19
N GLU A 125 -2.76 9.76 -3.84
CA GLU A 125 -1.65 9.91 -2.90
C GLU A 125 -2.12 9.54 -1.49
N ARG A 126 -1.56 8.45 -0.94
CA ARG A 126 -1.92 7.94 0.39
C ARG A 126 -0.70 7.86 1.29
N THR A 127 -0.90 8.21 2.56
CA THR A 127 0.17 8.06 3.57
C THR A 127 0.46 6.60 3.93
N ALA A 128 -0.40 5.67 3.51
CA ALA A 128 -0.21 4.24 3.77
C ALA A 128 0.99 3.63 3.04
N CYS A 129 1.35 4.16 1.86
CA CYS A 129 2.57 3.79 1.15
C CYS A 129 3.22 5.06 0.60
N GLN A 130 4.48 5.30 0.95
CA GLN A 130 5.23 6.49 0.55
C GLN A 130 6.60 6.09 0.04
N ILE A 131 7.00 6.68 -1.09
CA ILE A 131 8.37 6.55 -1.64
C ILE A 131 9.05 7.90 -1.51
N GLN A 132 10.23 7.92 -0.91
CA GLN A 132 11.05 9.12 -0.80
C GLN A 132 11.72 9.40 -2.16
N PRO A 133 11.48 10.56 -2.79
CA PRO A 133 12.00 10.84 -4.14
C PRO A 133 13.52 10.90 -4.18
N GLU A 134 14.17 11.30 -3.07
CA GLU A 134 15.62 11.51 -3.01
C GLU A 134 16.43 10.20 -3.02
N ASN A 135 15.85 9.13 -2.47
CA ASN A 135 16.62 7.89 -2.22
C ASN A 135 15.85 6.60 -2.50
N GLY A 136 14.57 6.70 -2.88
CA GLY A 136 13.72 5.55 -3.19
C GLY A 136 13.32 4.70 -1.96
N ASN A 137 13.52 5.20 -0.74
CA ASN A 137 13.07 4.49 0.46
C ASN A 137 11.55 4.37 0.46
N ILE A 138 11.05 3.18 0.80
CA ILE A 138 9.61 2.88 0.83
C ILE A 138 9.18 2.72 2.27
N LEU A 139 8.23 3.54 2.69
CA LEU A 139 7.55 3.42 3.98
C LEU A 139 6.11 2.94 3.74
N LEU A 140 5.77 1.75 4.25
CA LEU A 140 4.42 1.19 4.20
C LEU A 140 3.87 1.05 5.62
N ARG A 141 2.63 1.50 5.82
CA ARG A 141 1.91 1.44 7.09
C ARG A 141 0.74 0.48 6.99
N MET A 142 0.57 -0.33 8.03
CA MET A 142 -0.46 -1.35 8.13
C MET A 142 -1.05 -1.39 9.54
N GLU A 143 -2.20 -2.02 9.65
CA GLU A 143 -2.83 -2.35 10.91
C GLU A 143 -2.77 -3.86 11.16
N ILE A 144 -2.38 -4.24 12.37
CA ILE A 144 -2.28 -5.64 12.80
C ILE A 144 -3.07 -5.81 14.09
N GLY A 145 -4.01 -6.74 14.08
CA GLY A 145 -4.71 -7.19 15.29
C GLY A 145 -3.84 -8.17 16.06
N PHE A 146 -3.29 -7.76 17.20
CA PHE A 146 -2.41 -8.59 18.00
C PHE A 146 -3.21 -9.71 18.67
N PRO A 147 -2.78 -10.99 18.50
CA PRO A 147 -3.55 -12.15 18.95
C PRO A 147 -3.64 -12.31 20.47
N ALA A 148 -4.82 -12.72 20.92
CA ALA A 148 -5.07 -13.07 22.32
C ALA A 148 -6.09 -14.20 22.45
N ASN A 149 -6.03 -14.93 23.53
CA ASN A 149 -7.08 -15.83 24.02
C ASN A 149 -7.83 -15.11 25.15
N GLY A 150 -9.07 -14.66 24.86
CA GLY A 150 -9.71 -13.67 25.74
C GLY A 150 -8.89 -12.39 25.80
N ARG A 151 -8.32 -12.08 26.97
CA ARG A 151 -7.40 -10.96 27.19
C ARG A 151 -5.98 -11.40 27.57
N THR A 152 -5.66 -12.65 27.30
CA THR A 152 -4.34 -13.23 27.53
C THR A 152 -3.55 -13.28 26.23
N ILE A 153 -2.32 -12.82 26.22
CA ILE A 153 -1.43 -12.79 25.06
C ILE A 153 -1.26 -14.20 24.47
N ASN A 154 -1.34 -14.28 23.14
CA ASN A 154 -0.96 -15.43 22.35
C ASN A 154 0.23 -15.08 21.46
N ALA A 155 1.43 -15.16 22.01
CA ALA A 155 2.65 -14.74 21.33
C ALA A 155 2.95 -15.58 20.08
N ARG A 156 2.67 -16.89 20.12
CA ARG A 156 2.89 -17.80 18.99
C ARG A 156 2.13 -17.37 17.73
N GLU A 157 0.90 -16.92 17.91
CA GLU A 157 0.11 -16.43 16.77
C GLU A 157 0.61 -15.06 16.27
N LEU A 158 1.11 -14.17 17.16
CA LEU A 158 1.75 -12.94 16.73
C LEU A 158 3.09 -13.19 16.02
N GLU A 159 3.85 -14.19 16.46
CA GLU A 159 5.08 -14.61 15.77
C GLU A 159 4.80 -15.02 14.32
N LYS A 160 3.76 -15.81 14.05
CA LYS A 160 3.36 -16.16 12.67
C LYS A 160 3.11 -14.91 11.82
N ILE A 161 2.46 -13.90 12.41
CA ILE A 161 2.18 -12.66 11.68
C ILE A 161 3.49 -11.91 11.37
N LEU A 162 4.32 -11.67 12.39
CA LEU A 162 5.48 -10.78 12.26
C LEU A 162 6.67 -11.44 11.56
N PHE A 163 6.83 -12.77 11.67
CA PHE A 163 8.02 -13.46 11.14
C PHE A 163 7.74 -14.32 9.90
N ASP A 164 6.46 -14.61 9.59
CA ASP A 164 6.12 -15.39 8.39
C ASP A 164 5.27 -14.53 7.42
N PHE A 165 4.10 -14.03 7.86
CA PHE A 165 3.14 -13.39 6.95
C PHE A 165 3.59 -12.00 6.47
N VAL A 166 4.04 -11.14 7.37
CA VAL A 166 4.53 -9.79 7.02
C VAL A 166 5.78 -9.88 6.13
N PRO A 167 6.81 -10.69 6.44
CA PRO A 167 7.95 -10.86 5.56
C PRO A 167 7.59 -11.34 4.16
N GLU A 168 6.63 -12.26 4.02
CA GLU A 168 6.16 -12.72 2.72
C GLU A 168 5.48 -11.58 1.95
N CYS A 169 4.60 -10.80 2.61
CA CYS A 169 3.97 -9.63 2.00
C CYS A 169 5.00 -8.59 1.54
N VAL A 170 5.99 -8.28 2.37
CA VAL A 170 7.07 -7.34 2.05
C VAL A 170 7.88 -7.81 0.85
N LYS A 171 8.35 -9.06 0.86
CA LYS A 171 9.14 -9.63 -0.25
C LYS A 171 8.37 -9.63 -1.57
N ALA A 172 7.09 -9.98 -1.52
CA ALA A 172 6.27 -10.10 -2.73
C ALA A 172 5.78 -8.77 -3.29
N SER A 173 5.84 -7.66 -2.51
CA SER A 173 5.21 -6.39 -2.91
C SER A 173 6.15 -5.19 -2.92
N LEU A 174 7.26 -5.20 -2.16
CA LEU A 174 8.12 -4.04 -1.99
C LEU A 174 9.54 -4.22 -2.55
N PHE A 175 9.85 -5.35 -3.17
CA PHE A 175 11.13 -5.58 -3.85
C PHE A 175 10.90 -5.70 -5.36
N TYR A 176 11.47 -4.76 -6.12
CA TYR A 176 11.30 -4.66 -7.57
C TYR A 176 11.55 -5.98 -8.31
N LYS A 177 12.59 -6.72 -7.92
CA LYS A 177 12.96 -8.01 -8.53
C LYS A 177 11.87 -9.08 -8.48
N ASN A 178 10.87 -8.93 -7.58
CA ASN A 178 9.77 -9.88 -7.39
C ASN A 178 8.47 -9.41 -8.06
N LEU A 179 8.52 -8.30 -8.79
CA LEU A 179 7.37 -7.66 -9.42
C LEU A 179 7.46 -7.73 -10.95
N ASP A 180 6.32 -7.63 -11.61
CA ASP A 180 6.26 -7.52 -13.07
C ASP A 180 6.66 -6.09 -13.49
N ALA A 181 7.90 -5.96 -13.95
CA ALA A 181 8.47 -4.69 -14.40
C ALA A 181 7.67 -4.05 -15.55
N LYS A 182 7.17 -4.87 -16.50
CA LYS A 182 6.36 -4.39 -17.64
C LYS A 182 5.02 -3.84 -17.16
N ARG A 183 4.41 -4.48 -16.17
CA ARG A 183 3.17 -3.99 -15.56
C ARG A 183 3.40 -2.67 -14.84
N LEU A 184 4.46 -2.56 -14.04
CA LEU A 184 4.78 -1.31 -13.31
C LEU A 184 5.03 -0.16 -14.29
N ARG A 185 5.77 -0.41 -15.38
CA ARG A 185 6.01 0.60 -16.41
C ARG A 185 4.69 1.08 -17.02
N ARG A 186 3.82 0.17 -17.45
CA ARG A 186 2.50 0.52 -18.00
C ARG A 186 1.64 1.35 -17.06
N ILE A 187 1.70 1.10 -15.75
CA ILE A 187 0.94 1.87 -14.75
C ILE A 187 1.48 3.29 -14.65
N VAL A 188 2.80 3.44 -14.66
CA VAL A 188 3.46 4.75 -14.65
C VAL A 188 3.17 5.52 -15.95
N ASP A 189 3.34 4.88 -17.11
CA ASP A 189 3.05 5.48 -18.41
C ASP A 189 1.59 5.96 -18.51
N LEU A 190 0.64 5.17 -18.00
CA LEU A 190 -0.76 5.57 -17.94
C LEU A 190 -0.97 6.80 -17.05
N ALA A 191 -0.27 6.90 -15.93
CA ALA A 191 -0.37 8.06 -15.04
C ALA A 191 0.20 9.32 -15.69
N GLU A 192 1.29 9.20 -16.45
CA GLU A 192 1.87 10.29 -17.23
C GLU A 192 0.93 10.76 -18.35
N ASP A 193 0.35 9.82 -19.09
CA ASP A 193 -0.64 10.11 -20.12
C ASP A 193 -1.87 10.84 -19.54
N GLN A 194 -2.37 10.39 -18.39
CA GLN A 194 -3.48 11.06 -17.70
C GLN A 194 -3.12 12.46 -17.20
N GLU A 195 -1.90 12.64 -16.69
CA GLU A 195 -1.41 13.96 -16.27
C GLU A 195 -1.24 14.90 -17.47
N TYR A 196 -0.77 14.38 -18.58
CA TYR A 196 -0.68 15.12 -19.85
C TYR A 196 -2.06 15.59 -20.31
N ILE A 197 -3.06 14.69 -20.35
CA ILE A 197 -4.45 15.06 -20.70
C ILE A 197 -4.92 16.21 -19.82
N ARG A 198 -4.79 16.10 -18.50
CA ARG A 198 -5.24 17.17 -17.56
C ARG A 198 -4.58 18.52 -17.82
N LYS A 199 -3.33 18.53 -18.29
CA LYS A 199 -2.62 19.77 -18.64
C LYS A 199 -3.04 20.35 -19.98
N GLU A 200 -3.46 19.50 -20.91
CA GLU A 200 -3.91 19.94 -22.23
C GLU A 200 -5.36 20.44 -22.25
N LEU A 201 -6.25 19.89 -21.40
CA LEU A 201 -7.66 20.27 -21.34
C LEU A 201 -7.89 21.80 -21.29
N PRO A 202 -7.27 22.58 -20.36
CA PRO A 202 -7.47 24.03 -20.32
C PRO A 202 -7.01 24.76 -21.57
N LYS A 203 -5.95 24.28 -22.25
CA LYS A 203 -5.43 24.88 -23.49
C LYS A 203 -6.40 24.70 -24.64
N LEU A 204 -7.20 23.66 -24.61
CA LEU A 204 -8.23 23.32 -25.58
C LEU A 204 -9.61 23.93 -25.23
N GLY A 205 -9.71 24.67 -24.11
CA GLY A 205 -10.97 25.15 -23.58
C GLY A 205 -11.90 24.06 -23.06
N LEU A 206 -11.35 22.91 -22.69
CA LEU A 206 -12.09 21.74 -22.21
C LEU A 206 -11.97 21.59 -20.70
N CYS A 207 -13.01 21.05 -20.07
CA CYS A 207 -13.01 20.72 -18.63
C CYS A 207 -12.94 19.22 -18.34
N ALA A 208 -13.21 18.37 -19.34
CA ALA A 208 -13.18 16.93 -19.23
C ALA A 208 -12.82 16.27 -20.56
N PHE A 209 -12.46 14.99 -20.52
CA PHE A 209 -12.24 14.16 -21.69
C PHE A 209 -12.69 12.72 -21.43
N VAL A 210 -13.49 12.17 -22.33
CA VAL A 210 -13.96 10.79 -22.31
C VAL A 210 -13.49 10.09 -23.58
N ALA A 211 -12.58 9.15 -23.44
CA ALA A 211 -12.04 8.40 -24.59
C ALA A 211 -13.09 7.47 -25.21
N ASN A 212 -13.06 7.36 -26.55
CA ASN A 212 -13.82 6.34 -27.25
C ASN A 212 -13.44 4.94 -26.78
N GLY A 213 -14.42 4.06 -26.64
CA GLY A 213 -14.25 2.72 -26.11
C GLY A 213 -14.30 2.62 -24.58
N SER A 214 -14.51 3.74 -23.86
CA SER A 214 -14.67 3.72 -22.40
C SER A 214 -16.00 3.08 -22.00
N VAL A 215 -15.97 2.15 -21.03
CA VAL A 215 -17.17 1.59 -20.41
C VAL A 215 -17.47 2.39 -19.14
N LEU A 216 -18.43 3.32 -19.23
CA LEU A 216 -18.75 4.25 -18.17
C LEU A 216 -19.61 3.65 -17.04
N PRO A 217 -20.63 2.81 -17.32
CA PRO A 217 -21.47 2.24 -16.27
C PRO A 217 -20.69 1.20 -15.45
N ARG A 218 -20.95 1.21 -14.13
CA ARG A 218 -20.41 0.23 -13.20
C ARG A 218 -21.32 -1.00 -13.12
N GLU A 219 -20.74 -2.14 -12.75
CA GLU A 219 -21.44 -3.41 -12.54
C GLU A 219 -22.59 -3.29 -11.50
N SER A 220 -22.36 -2.49 -10.45
CA SER A 220 -23.37 -2.17 -9.42
C SER A 220 -23.00 -0.90 -8.67
N GLY A 221 -23.90 -0.37 -7.84
CA GLY A 221 -23.67 0.83 -7.03
C GLY A 221 -22.49 0.72 -6.04
N ILE A 222 -22.16 -0.50 -5.61
CA ILE A 222 -21.07 -0.78 -4.67
C ILE A 222 -19.80 -1.34 -5.35
N SER A 223 -19.90 -1.71 -6.64
CA SER A 223 -18.76 -2.26 -7.40
C SER A 223 -18.02 -1.14 -8.12
N SER A 224 -16.69 -1.22 -8.13
CA SER A 224 -15.85 -0.37 -8.97
C SER A 224 -15.52 -1.02 -10.33
N ARG A 225 -16.06 -2.19 -10.63
CA ARG A 225 -15.85 -2.86 -11.91
C ARG A 225 -16.73 -2.25 -12.98
N PRO A 226 -16.26 -2.16 -14.24
CA PRO A 226 -17.12 -1.78 -15.35
C PRO A 226 -18.20 -2.84 -15.58
N MET A 227 -19.37 -2.41 -16.06
CA MET A 227 -20.45 -3.32 -16.45
C MET A 227 -19.97 -4.22 -17.61
N ARG A 228 -20.18 -5.52 -17.49
CA ARG A 228 -19.66 -6.51 -18.48
C ARG A 228 -20.25 -6.33 -19.87
N ASP A 229 -21.55 -6.10 -19.92
CA ASP A 229 -22.31 -5.91 -21.17
C ASP A 229 -22.61 -4.44 -21.44
N GLY A 230 -21.81 -3.53 -20.86
CA GLY A 230 -21.96 -2.10 -21.04
C GLY A 230 -21.59 -1.69 -22.46
N ILE A 231 -22.42 -0.79 -23.05
CA ILE A 231 -22.11 -0.18 -24.35
C ILE A 231 -20.90 0.75 -24.18
N ALA A 232 -19.88 0.52 -24.98
CA ALA A 232 -18.69 1.38 -25.00
C ALA A 232 -19.05 2.77 -25.53
N PHE A 233 -18.54 3.80 -24.86
CA PHE A 233 -18.75 5.18 -25.26
C PHE A 233 -18.14 5.46 -26.63
N GLN A 234 -18.89 6.20 -27.47
CA GLN A 234 -18.44 6.69 -28.75
C GLN A 234 -18.82 8.18 -28.88
N SER A 235 -17.83 9.02 -29.14
CA SER A 235 -18.04 10.46 -29.35
C SER A 235 -18.85 10.73 -30.64
N PRO A 236 -19.80 11.68 -30.63
CA PRO A 236 -20.31 12.27 -31.84
C PRO A 236 -19.17 12.93 -32.63
N LYS A 237 -19.20 12.83 -33.96
CA LYS A 237 -18.11 13.34 -34.84
C LYS A 237 -17.85 14.81 -34.66
N GLU A 238 -18.92 15.57 -34.44
CA GLU A 238 -18.86 17.05 -34.28
C GLU A 238 -18.21 17.49 -32.97
N GLN A 239 -18.12 16.58 -31.98
CA GLN A 239 -17.54 16.84 -30.67
C GLN A 239 -16.25 16.02 -30.44
N GLU A 240 -15.75 15.39 -31.50
CA GLU A 240 -14.60 14.54 -31.42
C GLU A 240 -13.30 15.35 -31.27
N VAL A 241 -12.52 15.01 -30.27
CA VAL A 241 -11.20 15.59 -29.99
C VAL A 241 -10.17 14.49 -30.01
N THR A 242 -9.05 14.72 -30.68
CA THR A 242 -7.90 13.80 -30.69
C THR A 242 -6.73 14.42 -29.95
N LEU A 243 -6.15 13.65 -29.02
CA LEU A 243 -4.95 14.01 -28.28
C LEU A 243 -3.81 13.06 -28.66
N GLU A 244 -2.59 13.58 -28.74
CA GLU A 244 -1.36 12.79 -28.93
C GLU A 244 -0.70 12.61 -27.57
N LEU A 245 -0.78 11.40 -27.01
CA LEU A 245 -0.27 11.11 -25.67
C LEU A 245 1.20 10.69 -25.71
N PRO A 246 1.99 10.96 -24.66
CA PRO A 246 3.41 10.63 -24.61
C PRO A 246 3.73 9.14 -24.80
N HIS A 247 2.88 8.26 -24.26
CA HIS A 247 3.15 6.81 -24.26
C HIS A 247 2.15 6.02 -25.10
N LYS A 248 0.88 6.32 -25.02
CA LYS A 248 -0.17 5.58 -25.73
C LYS A 248 -0.31 6.01 -27.21
N GLY A 249 0.24 7.18 -27.59
CA GLY A 249 0.03 7.77 -28.92
C GLY A 249 -1.36 8.38 -29.04
N LYS A 250 -1.98 8.33 -30.22
CA LYS A 250 -3.26 8.98 -30.49
C LYS A 250 -4.41 8.34 -29.70
N ILE A 251 -5.19 9.20 -29.04
CA ILE A 251 -6.44 8.84 -28.41
C ILE A 251 -7.53 9.82 -28.82
N THR A 252 -8.69 9.30 -29.18
CA THR A 252 -9.83 10.09 -29.65
C THR A 252 -11.00 9.92 -28.68
N GLY A 253 -11.76 10.95 -28.48
CA GLY A 253 -12.91 10.98 -27.59
C GLY A 253 -13.65 12.29 -27.63
N MET A 254 -14.50 12.54 -26.64
CA MET A 254 -15.26 13.78 -26.49
C MET A 254 -14.66 14.61 -25.35
N GLY A 255 -14.53 15.88 -25.58
CA GLY A 255 -14.15 16.87 -24.58
C GLY A 255 -15.25 17.92 -24.36
#